data_e7a526045f8a399912073e48f0c9b054
#
_entry.id   e7a526045f8a399912073e48f0c9b054
#
_cell.length_a   1.000
_cell.length_b   1.000
_cell.length_c   1.000
_cell.angle_alpha   90.00
_cell.angle_beta   90.00
_cell.angle_gamma   90.00
#
_symmetry.space_group_name_H-M   'P 1'
#
loop_
_entity.id
_entity.type
_entity.pdbx_description
1 polymer ?
#
loop_
_entity_poly.entity_id
_entity_poly.type
_entity_poly.pdbx_seq_one_letter_code
_entity_poly.pdbx_strand_id
1 'polypeptide(L)'
;ISKEVADSISDTKSPQGIFITVRHLDKILNLSTIDSSRQFIILENLQDMGNVGTIIRSCDAFSIDGVILAGDCADVFAPKTVRSAMGSLFRLPIYCCETQEAITLLQKGGFTVYSAELSDRSVKLGEEKLPQKTAVVIGNEGNGAVYWNWRPYLNK
;
A
#
# COMPACT_ATOMS: atom_id res chain seq x y z
N ILE A 1 32.65 -6.45 -7.04
CA ILE A 1 32.48 -7.79 -7.66
C ILE A 1 32.94 -7.75 -9.11
N SER A 2 33.34 -8.88 -9.70
CA SER A 2 33.71 -8.95 -11.11
C SER A 2 32.48 -8.74 -12.01
N LYS A 3 32.71 -8.42 -13.30
CA LYS A 3 31.62 -8.23 -14.25
C LYS A 3 30.81 -9.51 -14.43
N GLU A 4 31.46 -10.66 -14.50
CA GLU A 4 30.80 -11.97 -14.66
C GLU A 4 29.86 -12.26 -13.48
N VAL A 5 30.27 -11.93 -12.24
CA VAL A 5 29.42 -12.10 -11.05
C VAL A 5 28.28 -11.08 -11.09
N ALA A 6 28.54 -9.82 -11.43
CA ALA A 6 27.51 -8.81 -11.56
C ALA A 6 26.44 -9.22 -12.59
N ASP A 7 26.86 -9.69 -13.76
CA ASP A 7 25.94 -10.13 -14.82
C ASP A 7 25.13 -11.38 -14.39
N SER A 8 25.69 -12.27 -13.56
CA SER A 8 25.02 -13.48 -13.10
C SER A 8 23.94 -13.22 -12.05
N ILE A 9 24.08 -12.17 -11.23
CA ILE A 9 23.11 -11.83 -10.16
C ILE A 9 22.14 -10.74 -10.56
N SER A 10 22.29 -10.16 -11.75
CA SER A 10 21.45 -9.08 -12.23
C SER A 10 20.27 -9.59 -13.03
N ASP A 11 19.05 -9.18 -12.65
CA ASP A 11 17.83 -9.39 -13.43
C ASP A 11 17.66 -8.39 -14.58
N THR A 12 18.59 -7.45 -14.74
CA THR A 12 18.52 -6.41 -15.79
C THR A 12 19.58 -6.61 -16.86
N LYS A 13 19.21 -6.34 -18.11
CA LYS A 13 20.14 -6.44 -19.26
C LYS A 13 21.34 -5.47 -19.19
N SER A 14 21.20 -4.38 -18.44
CA SER A 14 22.22 -3.34 -18.29
C SER A 14 22.24 -2.85 -16.83
N PRO A 15 22.87 -3.62 -15.92
CA PRO A 15 22.97 -3.21 -14.54
C PRO A 15 23.86 -1.99 -14.37
N GLN A 16 23.55 -1.12 -13.41
CA GLN A 16 24.37 0.05 -13.09
C GLN A 16 25.64 -0.28 -12.31
N GLY A 17 25.89 -1.57 -12.04
CA GLY A 17 27.09 -2.04 -11.33
C GLY A 17 27.09 -1.83 -9.82
N ILE A 18 25.98 -1.37 -9.26
CA ILE A 18 25.80 -1.18 -7.82
C ILE A 18 24.80 -2.22 -7.32
N PHE A 19 25.22 -3.03 -6.34
CA PHE A 19 24.40 -4.03 -5.68
C PHE A 19 24.39 -3.74 -4.18
N ILE A 20 23.20 -3.70 -3.59
CA ILE A 20 23.01 -3.39 -2.18
C ILE A 20 22.14 -4.50 -1.57
N THR A 21 22.62 -5.08 -0.47
CA THR A 21 21.83 -5.98 0.35
C THR A 21 21.23 -5.18 1.51
N VAL A 22 19.92 -5.24 1.70
CA VAL A 22 19.21 -4.61 2.79
C VAL A 22 18.53 -5.66 3.66
N ARG A 23 18.29 -5.34 4.94
CA ARG A 23 17.44 -6.18 5.78
C ARG A 23 16.00 -6.06 5.31
N HIS A 24 15.25 -7.14 5.46
CA HIS A 24 13.82 -7.13 5.17
C HIS A 24 13.11 -6.02 5.96
N LEU A 25 12.18 -5.30 5.30
CA LEU A 25 11.52 -4.13 5.87
C LEU A 25 10.19 -4.54 6.51
N ASP A 26 10.22 -5.53 7.40
CA ASP A 26 9.02 -5.97 8.11
C ASP A 26 8.64 -4.97 9.19
N LYS A 27 7.44 -4.42 9.06
CA LYS A 27 6.84 -3.58 10.10
C LYS A 27 5.51 -4.19 10.53
N ILE A 28 5.31 -4.23 11.84
CA ILE A 28 4.06 -4.72 12.43
C ILE A 28 3.13 -3.53 12.64
N LEU A 29 1.92 -3.62 12.11
CA LEU A 29 0.86 -2.67 12.39
C LEU A 29 0.33 -2.92 13.81
N ASN A 30 0.34 -1.90 14.66
CA ASN A 30 -0.19 -1.96 16.02
C ASN A 30 -0.73 -0.59 16.46
N LEU A 31 -1.41 -0.54 17.60
CA LEU A 31 -2.01 0.69 18.10
C LEU A 31 -1.00 1.83 18.30
N SER A 32 0.19 1.55 18.84
CA SER A 32 1.21 2.58 19.03
C SER A 32 1.72 3.16 17.71
N THR A 33 1.75 2.35 16.66
CA THR A 33 2.12 2.79 15.30
C THR A 33 1.08 3.73 14.73
N ILE A 34 -0.22 3.44 14.91
CA ILE A 34 -1.31 4.22 14.33
C ILE A 34 -1.70 5.44 15.15
N ASP A 35 -1.33 5.52 16.42
CA ASP A 35 -1.70 6.66 17.29
C ASP A 35 -1.16 8.00 16.81
N SER A 36 0.06 8.01 16.28
CA SER A 36 0.70 9.19 15.70
C SER A 36 0.37 9.43 14.23
N SER A 37 -0.23 8.44 13.56
CA SER A 37 -0.53 8.47 12.13
C SER A 37 -1.90 9.09 11.85
N ARG A 38 -2.10 9.58 10.63
CA ARG A 38 -3.34 10.26 10.20
C ARG A 38 -3.95 9.63 8.97
N GLN A 39 -3.14 9.08 8.07
CA GLN A 39 -3.60 8.61 6.77
C GLN A 39 -2.96 7.27 6.40
N PHE A 40 -3.79 6.32 6.00
CA PHE A 40 -3.36 5.04 5.47
C PHE A 40 -4.05 4.72 4.14
N ILE A 41 -3.34 4.01 3.28
CA ILE A 41 -3.92 3.32 2.14
C ILE A 41 -3.84 1.82 2.41
N ILE A 42 -4.95 1.11 2.24
CA ILE A 42 -5.04 -0.34 2.36
C ILE A 42 -5.19 -0.89 0.93
N LEU A 43 -4.28 -1.73 0.50
CA LEU A 43 -4.36 -2.46 -0.75
C LEU A 43 -4.91 -3.84 -0.46
N GLU A 44 -6.09 -4.17 -0.99
CA GLU A 44 -6.74 -5.45 -0.74
C GLU A 44 -6.68 -6.34 -1.97
N ASN A 45 -5.96 -7.47 -1.87
CA ASN A 45 -5.80 -8.47 -2.94
C ASN A 45 -5.31 -7.86 -4.27
N LEU A 46 -4.49 -6.82 -4.23
CA LEU A 46 -3.98 -6.14 -5.42
C LEU A 46 -2.77 -6.90 -5.98
N GLN A 47 -2.94 -7.56 -7.12
CA GLN A 47 -1.96 -8.50 -7.67
C GLN A 47 -1.06 -7.90 -8.76
N ASP A 48 -1.40 -6.77 -9.38
CA ASP A 48 -0.48 -6.13 -10.34
C ASP A 48 0.66 -5.41 -9.64
N MET A 49 1.87 -5.94 -9.83
CA MET A 49 3.12 -5.40 -9.27
C MET A 49 3.37 -3.94 -9.65
N GLY A 50 2.95 -3.53 -10.85
CA GLY A 50 3.10 -2.17 -11.34
C GLY A 50 2.17 -1.21 -10.59
N ASN A 51 0.92 -1.62 -10.36
CA ASN A 51 -0.07 -0.85 -9.61
C ASN A 51 0.34 -0.71 -8.15
N VAL A 52 0.75 -1.81 -7.50
CA VAL A 52 1.26 -1.78 -6.11
C VAL A 52 2.40 -0.77 -5.98
N GLY A 53 3.43 -0.87 -6.83
CA GLY A 53 4.57 0.05 -6.76
C GLY A 53 4.20 1.50 -7.09
N THR A 54 3.28 1.72 -8.03
CA THR A 54 2.80 3.07 -8.38
C THR A 54 2.02 3.71 -7.23
N ILE A 55 1.18 2.94 -6.54
CA ILE A 55 0.43 3.43 -5.38
C ILE A 55 1.39 3.76 -4.24
N ILE A 56 2.36 2.89 -3.93
CA ILE A 56 3.40 3.16 -2.93
C ILE A 56 4.12 4.48 -3.23
N ARG A 57 4.52 4.70 -4.49
CA ARG A 57 5.16 5.95 -4.91
C ARG A 57 4.25 7.17 -4.74
N SER A 58 2.97 7.03 -5.07
CA SER A 58 2.00 8.11 -4.90
C SER A 58 1.78 8.43 -3.42
N CYS A 59 1.66 7.41 -2.56
CA CYS A 59 1.54 7.58 -1.12
C CYS A 59 2.73 8.33 -0.52
N ASP A 60 3.95 7.98 -0.91
CA ASP A 60 5.17 8.69 -0.49
C ASP A 60 5.15 10.16 -0.94
N ALA A 61 4.77 10.43 -2.19
CA ALA A 61 4.70 11.78 -2.75
C ALA A 61 3.66 12.67 -2.05
N PHE A 62 2.55 12.09 -1.59
CA PHE A 62 1.50 12.80 -0.86
C PHE A 62 1.65 12.75 0.66
N SER A 63 2.77 12.24 1.17
CA SER A 63 3.07 12.14 2.60
C SER A 63 2.02 11.34 3.38
N ILE A 64 1.49 10.27 2.78
CA ILE A 64 0.67 9.28 3.48
C ILE A 64 1.55 8.57 4.51
N ASP A 65 1.03 8.32 5.71
CA ASP A 65 1.82 7.77 6.83
C ASP A 65 2.19 6.30 6.66
N GLY A 66 1.45 5.54 5.84
CA GLY A 66 1.78 4.15 5.54
C GLY A 66 0.84 3.47 4.56
N VAL A 67 1.31 2.36 4.02
CA VAL A 67 0.52 1.45 3.18
C VAL A 67 0.37 0.12 3.88
N ILE A 68 -0.82 -0.44 3.86
CA ILE A 68 -1.15 -1.75 4.40
C ILE A 68 -1.47 -2.67 3.23
N LEU A 69 -0.73 -3.76 3.11
CA LEU A 69 -1.01 -4.84 2.17
C LEU A 69 -1.89 -5.85 2.88
N ALA A 70 -3.09 -6.04 2.38
CA ALA A 70 -4.10 -6.89 2.99
C ALA A 70 -4.50 -8.03 2.05
N GLY A 71 -4.51 -9.25 2.60
CA GLY A 71 -4.79 -10.45 1.81
C GLY A 71 -3.68 -10.77 0.81
N ASP A 72 -4.07 -11.28 -0.37
CA ASP A 72 -3.14 -11.76 -1.41
C ASP A 72 -2.71 -10.61 -2.34
N CYS A 73 -1.80 -9.77 -1.86
CA CYS A 73 -1.20 -8.71 -2.66
C CYS A 73 0.10 -9.16 -3.33
N ALA A 74 0.46 -8.52 -4.45
CA ALA A 74 1.75 -8.75 -5.08
C ALA A 74 2.91 -8.41 -4.12
N ASP A 75 3.98 -9.21 -4.23
CA ASP A 75 5.19 -9.01 -3.43
C ASP A 75 5.81 -7.63 -3.70
N VAL A 76 5.95 -6.84 -2.63
CA VAL A 76 6.54 -5.49 -2.72
C VAL A 76 8.03 -5.52 -3.04
N PHE A 77 8.72 -6.63 -2.77
CA PHE A 77 10.14 -6.79 -3.06
C PHE A 77 10.39 -7.42 -4.44
N ALA A 78 9.34 -7.82 -5.16
CA ALA A 78 9.48 -8.27 -6.53
C ALA A 78 10.13 -7.17 -7.39
N PRO A 79 11.05 -7.52 -8.32
CA PRO A 79 11.81 -6.54 -9.12
C PRO A 79 10.93 -5.53 -9.87
N LYS A 80 9.76 -5.95 -10.36
CA LYS A 80 8.81 -5.06 -11.03
C LYS A 80 8.20 -4.04 -10.06
N THR A 81 7.83 -4.46 -8.85
CA THR A 81 7.27 -3.57 -7.81
C THR A 81 8.31 -2.57 -7.34
N VAL A 82 9.52 -3.04 -7.03
CA VAL A 82 10.63 -2.17 -6.59
C VAL A 82 10.93 -1.09 -7.63
N ARG A 83 10.98 -1.46 -8.91
CA ARG A 83 11.21 -0.48 -10.00
C ARG A 83 10.07 0.53 -10.11
N SER A 84 8.82 0.09 -10.05
CA SER A 84 7.66 1.01 -10.16
C SER A 84 7.50 1.91 -8.94
N ALA A 85 7.93 1.47 -7.76
CA ALA A 85 7.95 2.28 -6.53
C ALA A 85 9.02 3.38 -6.51
N MET A 86 10.02 3.34 -7.42
CA MET A 86 11.05 4.40 -7.58
C MET A 86 11.74 4.79 -6.26
N GLY A 87 12.03 3.81 -5.40
CA GLY A 87 12.69 4.01 -4.11
C GLY A 87 11.76 4.40 -2.95
N SER A 88 10.49 4.68 -3.19
CA SER A 88 9.51 5.02 -2.13
C SER A 88 9.30 3.89 -1.13
N LEU A 89 9.47 2.64 -1.58
CA LEU A 89 9.42 1.46 -0.74
C LEU A 89 10.36 1.51 0.49
N PHE A 90 11.48 2.22 0.37
CA PHE A 90 12.48 2.33 1.45
C PHE A 90 12.21 3.51 2.41
N ARG A 91 11.28 4.39 2.08
CA ARG A 91 10.92 5.57 2.89
C ARG A 91 9.57 5.41 3.58
N LEU A 92 8.58 4.93 2.83
CA LEU A 92 7.22 4.77 3.33
C LEU A 92 7.09 3.49 4.18
N PRO A 93 6.48 3.53 5.37
CA PRO A 93 6.14 2.33 6.12
C PRO A 93 5.16 1.44 5.35
N ILE A 94 5.53 0.16 5.19
CA ILE A 94 4.67 -0.87 4.60
C ILE A 94 4.36 -1.91 5.68
N TYR A 95 3.10 -2.30 5.79
CA TYR A 95 2.60 -3.27 6.75
C TYR A 95 1.87 -4.39 6.02
N CYS A 96 1.92 -5.61 6.55
CA CYS A 96 1.19 -6.75 6.02
C CYS A 96 0.32 -7.34 7.11
N CYS A 97 -0.98 -7.51 6.85
CA CYS A 97 -1.91 -8.18 7.74
C CYS A 97 -3.20 -8.55 6.99
N GLU A 98 -4.09 -9.29 7.66
CA GLU A 98 -5.41 -9.57 7.12
C GLU A 98 -6.28 -8.30 7.05
N THR A 99 -7.13 -8.18 6.04
CA THR A 99 -7.98 -6.99 5.82
C THR A 99 -8.83 -6.66 7.03
N GLN A 100 -9.49 -7.66 7.61
CA GLN A 100 -10.36 -7.46 8.79
C GLN A 100 -9.58 -7.00 10.02
N GLU A 101 -8.36 -7.51 10.20
CA GLU A 101 -7.47 -7.11 11.27
C GLU A 101 -7.05 -5.65 11.12
N ALA A 102 -6.59 -5.26 9.91
CA ALA A 102 -6.21 -3.88 9.60
C ALA A 102 -7.34 -2.90 9.91
N ILE A 103 -8.54 -3.18 9.40
CA ILE A 103 -9.71 -2.32 9.58
C ILE A 103 -10.08 -2.21 11.06
N THR A 104 -10.15 -3.35 11.76
CA THR A 104 -10.49 -3.38 13.19
C THR A 104 -9.49 -2.56 14.02
N LEU A 105 -8.20 -2.69 13.71
CA LEU A 105 -7.15 -1.98 14.42
C LEU A 105 -7.24 -0.46 14.17
N LEU A 106 -7.41 -0.06 12.92
CA LEU A 106 -7.55 1.34 12.52
C LEU A 106 -8.77 1.99 13.18
N GLN A 107 -9.92 1.29 13.20
CA GLN A 107 -11.13 1.81 13.86
C GLN A 107 -10.94 1.98 15.37
N LYS A 108 -10.27 1.03 16.03
CA LYS A 108 -9.90 1.19 17.46
C LYS A 108 -8.98 2.40 17.68
N GLY A 109 -8.15 2.74 16.70
CA GLY A 109 -7.30 3.94 16.68
C GLY A 109 -8.03 5.24 16.29
N GLY A 110 -9.36 5.18 16.07
CA GLY A 110 -10.20 6.33 15.74
C GLY A 110 -10.17 6.74 14.27
N PHE A 111 -9.77 5.84 13.36
CA PHE A 111 -9.81 6.09 11.92
C PHE A 111 -11.21 5.87 11.36
N THR A 112 -11.60 6.73 10.42
CA THR A 112 -12.68 6.45 9.49
C THR A 112 -12.10 5.71 8.28
N VAL A 113 -12.63 4.52 8.01
CA VAL A 113 -12.18 3.68 6.89
C VAL A 113 -13.18 3.80 5.76
N TYR A 114 -12.70 4.19 4.59
CA TYR A 114 -13.48 4.30 3.35
C TYR A 114 -13.09 3.16 2.41
N SER A 115 -14.03 2.72 1.57
CA SER A 115 -13.76 1.84 0.44
C SER A 115 -13.89 2.61 -0.87
N ALA A 116 -12.90 2.49 -1.73
CA ALA A 116 -12.96 3.04 -3.09
C ALA A 116 -13.70 2.06 -4.00
N GLU A 117 -15.02 2.28 -4.16
CA GLU A 117 -15.88 1.43 -4.98
C GLU A 117 -16.99 2.23 -5.66
N LEU A 118 -17.62 1.63 -6.67
CA LEU A 118 -18.81 2.16 -7.34
C LEU A 118 -20.06 1.46 -6.76
N SER A 119 -20.87 2.20 -6.01
CA SER A 119 -22.15 1.72 -5.50
C SER A 119 -23.16 2.87 -5.42
N ASP A 120 -24.44 2.54 -5.35
CA ASP A 120 -25.53 3.54 -5.20
C ASP A 120 -25.43 4.33 -3.88
N ARG A 121 -24.58 3.89 -2.96
CA ARG A 121 -24.35 4.53 -1.66
C ARG A 121 -23.04 5.28 -1.59
N SER A 122 -22.29 5.32 -2.71
CA SER A 122 -21.01 6.01 -2.77
C SER A 122 -21.21 7.52 -2.78
N VAL A 123 -20.33 8.23 -2.09
CA VAL A 123 -20.21 9.69 -2.13
C VAL A 123 -19.08 10.08 -3.05
N LYS A 124 -19.22 11.21 -3.74
CA LYS A 124 -18.20 11.69 -4.64
C LYS A 124 -16.98 12.18 -3.86
N LEU A 125 -15.80 11.74 -4.25
CA LEU A 125 -14.55 12.26 -3.67
C LEU A 125 -14.47 13.77 -3.93
N GLY A 126 -14.28 14.55 -2.85
CA GLY A 126 -14.23 16.01 -2.89
C GLY A 126 -15.54 16.71 -2.51
N GLU A 127 -16.68 16.03 -2.52
CA GLU A 127 -17.94 16.55 -1.97
C GLU A 127 -18.02 16.36 -0.44
N GLU A 128 -17.25 15.42 0.10
CA GLU A 128 -17.17 15.17 1.53
C GLU A 128 -15.80 15.55 2.09
N LYS A 129 -15.81 16.19 3.25
CA LYS A 129 -14.59 16.55 3.97
C LYS A 129 -14.10 15.33 4.75
N LEU A 130 -13.00 14.74 4.31
CA LEU A 130 -12.41 13.59 4.99
C LEU A 130 -11.91 13.96 6.39
N PRO A 131 -12.15 13.11 7.40
CA PRO A 131 -11.59 13.29 8.75
C PRO A 131 -10.06 13.29 8.74
N GLN A 132 -9.48 13.81 9.82
CA GLN A 132 -8.02 13.86 9.95
C GLN A 132 -7.39 12.45 10.01
N LYS A 133 -8.05 11.51 10.72
CA LYS A 133 -7.67 10.10 10.73
C LYS A 133 -8.51 9.34 9.71
N THR A 134 -7.94 9.10 8.54
CA THR A 134 -8.61 8.46 7.40
C THR A 134 -7.79 7.31 6.86
N ALA A 135 -8.45 6.20 6.54
CA ALA A 135 -7.88 5.13 5.74
C ALA A 135 -8.77 4.84 4.53
N VAL A 136 -8.15 4.53 3.40
CA VAL A 136 -8.88 4.20 2.16
C VAL A 136 -8.46 2.82 1.69
N VAL A 137 -9.45 1.94 1.50
CA VAL A 137 -9.27 0.61 0.93
C VAL A 137 -9.38 0.71 -0.58
N ILE A 138 -8.38 0.20 -1.28
CA ILE A 138 -8.34 0.02 -2.73
C ILE A 138 -8.33 -1.48 -2.98
N GLY A 139 -9.39 -1.99 -3.56
CA GLY A 139 -9.56 -3.39 -3.89
C GLY A 139 -8.93 -3.80 -5.22
N ASN A 140 -9.02 -5.09 -5.54
CA ASN A 140 -8.59 -5.67 -6.80
C ASN A 140 -9.36 -5.09 -7.98
N GLU A 141 -8.69 -4.96 -9.14
CA GLU A 141 -9.23 -4.35 -10.35
C GLU A 141 -10.47 -5.08 -10.90
N GLY A 142 -10.58 -6.40 -10.67
CA GLY A 142 -11.68 -7.23 -11.18
C GLY A 142 -12.88 -7.33 -10.24
N ASN A 143 -12.63 -7.34 -8.93
CA ASN A 143 -13.65 -7.64 -7.92
C ASN A 143 -13.97 -6.47 -6.99
N GLY A 144 -13.24 -5.37 -7.09
CA GLY A 144 -13.34 -4.27 -6.13
C GLY A 144 -12.88 -4.66 -4.72
N ALA A 145 -13.25 -3.89 -3.72
CA ALA A 145 -13.01 -4.23 -2.32
C ALA A 145 -14.04 -5.27 -1.83
N VAL A 146 -13.57 -6.34 -1.18
CA VAL A 146 -14.41 -7.52 -0.84
C VAL A 146 -15.32 -7.27 0.38
N TYR A 147 -15.04 -6.28 1.21
CA TYR A 147 -15.77 -6.05 2.46
C TYR A 147 -16.90 -5.01 2.33
N TRP A 148 -18.12 -5.47 2.15
CA TRP A 148 -19.36 -4.74 1.87
C TRP A 148 -19.99 -3.99 3.06
N ASN A 149 -19.52 -4.15 4.26
CA ASN A 149 -20.17 -3.62 5.47
C ASN A 149 -19.60 -2.29 5.97
N TRP A 150 -18.74 -1.64 5.19
CA TRP A 150 -18.06 -0.43 5.61
C TRP A 150 -18.75 0.80 5.02
N ARG A 151 -19.10 1.76 5.85
CA ARG A 151 -19.52 3.11 5.46
C ARG A 151 -18.51 4.10 6.00
N PRO A 152 -18.22 5.16 5.30
CA PRO A 152 -18.72 5.62 4.00
C PRO A 152 -17.90 5.08 2.82
N TYR A 153 -18.49 5.12 1.62
CA TYR A 153 -17.84 4.77 0.36
C TYR A 153 -17.42 6.06 -0.36
N LEU A 154 -16.26 6.02 -1.03
CA LEU A 154 -15.83 7.11 -1.91
C LEU A 154 -16.04 6.71 -3.38
N ASN A 155 -16.70 7.56 -4.13
CA ASN A 155 -16.87 7.43 -5.57
C ASN A 155 -15.88 8.36 -6.30
N LYS A 156 -15.51 7.98 -7.56
CA LYS A 156 -14.67 8.81 -8.43
C LYS A 156 -15.38 10.06 -8.90
#